data_f31a5d2d1116bf970460b35599f9544c
#
_entry.id   f31a5d2d1116bf970460b35599f9544c
#
_cell.length_a   1.000
_cell.length_b   1.000
_cell.length_c   1.000
_cell.angle_alpha   90.00
_cell.angle_beta   90.00
_cell.angle_gamma   90.00
#
_symmetry.space_group_name_H-M   'P 1'
#
loop_
_entity.id
_entity.type
_entity.pdbx_description
1 polymer ?
#
loop_
_entity_poly.entity_id
_entity_poly.type
_entity_poly.pdbx_seq_one_letter_code
_entity_poly.pdbx_strand_id
1 'polypeptide(L)'
;MVYKPSFFILSDHGVAGASLAVGMASKISDDIVWICGENPLLANRISKAYDLNIEIFGNRSFNLANLNEVNILITKCIEKKDRYTVILSILPELILVHNLDRVYLFLLNFFKKIENDGFLVGLMIKHAQNIRDEIIISRLFSDVFYLKSELNSEPEFRLISEAPINDRYVFKLKLNGYVIGMGEDIVKYLKEVSQA
;
A
#
# COMPACT_ATOMS: atom_id res chain seq x y z
N MET A 1 0.82 -7.73 -22.89
CA MET A 1 0.31 -7.01 -21.71
C MET A 1 1.45 -7.01 -20.70
N VAL A 2 2.15 -5.90 -20.53
CA VAL A 2 3.23 -5.78 -19.54
C VAL A 2 2.54 -5.47 -18.22
N TYR A 3 2.49 -6.44 -17.32
CA TYR A 3 2.01 -6.21 -15.95
C TYR A 3 2.98 -5.29 -15.25
N LYS A 4 2.53 -4.13 -14.80
CA LYS A 4 3.36 -3.26 -13.98
C LYS A 4 3.48 -3.77 -12.56
N PRO A 5 4.62 -3.57 -11.94
CA PRO A 5 4.84 -3.98 -10.57
C PRO A 5 3.90 -3.23 -9.63
N SER A 6 3.33 -3.99 -8.70
CA SER A 6 2.43 -3.50 -7.66
C SER A 6 2.66 -4.31 -6.40
N PHE A 7 2.58 -3.68 -5.25
CA PHE A 7 2.84 -4.32 -3.96
C PHE A 7 1.58 -4.44 -3.14
N PHE A 8 1.42 -5.58 -2.50
CA PHE A 8 0.39 -5.80 -1.52
C PHE A 8 1.01 -6.09 -0.16
N ILE A 9 0.60 -5.34 0.85
CA ILE A 9 1.06 -5.50 2.23
C ILE A 9 -0.11 -6.02 3.06
N LEU A 10 0.08 -7.16 3.69
CA LEU A 10 -0.83 -7.69 4.70
C LEU A 10 -0.13 -7.58 6.06
N SER A 11 -0.63 -6.68 6.93
CA SER A 11 -0.01 -6.35 8.21
C SER A 11 -0.89 -6.74 9.38
N ASP A 12 -0.31 -7.28 10.44
CA ASP A 12 -0.99 -7.50 11.72
C ASP A 12 -0.99 -6.25 12.62
N HIS A 13 -0.32 -5.15 12.18
CA HIS A 13 -0.20 -3.91 12.93
C HIS A 13 -0.47 -2.69 12.04
N GLY A 14 -1.54 -1.93 12.35
CA GLY A 14 -2.02 -0.85 11.49
C GLY A 14 -0.99 0.25 11.22
N VAL A 15 -0.38 0.81 12.27
CA VAL A 15 0.61 1.90 12.13
C VAL A 15 1.85 1.45 11.37
N ALA A 16 2.36 0.26 11.68
CA ALA A 16 3.55 -0.28 11.01
C ALA A 16 3.26 -0.62 9.54
N GLY A 17 2.08 -1.16 9.23
CA GLY A 17 1.65 -1.41 7.85
C GLY A 17 1.55 -0.15 7.03
N ALA A 18 0.89 0.89 7.55
CA ALA A 18 0.78 2.19 6.91
C ALA A 18 2.15 2.87 6.73
N SER A 19 3.00 2.81 7.75
CA SER A 19 4.38 3.31 7.68
C SER A 19 5.20 2.59 6.61
N LEU A 20 5.08 1.25 6.52
CA LEU A 20 5.77 0.47 5.49
C LEU A 20 5.28 0.84 4.09
N ALA A 21 3.96 0.99 3.88
CA ALA A 21 3.40 1.39 2.60
C ALA A 21 3.94 2.75 2.13
N VAL A 22 3.98 3.75 3.03
CA VAL A 22 4.56 5.07 2.74
C VAL A 22 6.07 4.97 2.48
N GLY A 23 6.79 4.21 3.30
CA GLY A 23 8.22 3.98 3.13
C GLY A 23 8.55 3.34 1.78
N MET A 24 7.81 2.31 1.36
CA MET A 24 7.97 1.69 0.04
C MET A 24 7.65 2.68 -1.09
N ALA A 25 6.51 3.37 -1.01
CA ALA A 25 6.10 4.36 -2.00
C ALA A 25 7.15 5.45 -2.20
N SER A 26 7.77 5.94 -1.13
CA SER A 26 8.82 6.98 -1.17
C SER A 26 10.12 6.54 -1.87
N LYS A 27 10.34 5.24 -2.06
CA LYS A 27 11.48 4.71 -2.81
C LYS A 27 11.19 4.52 -4.29
N ILE A 28 9.91 4.64 -4.66
CA ILE A 28 9.42 4.41 -6.02
C ILE A 28 9.19 5.73 -6.74
N SER A 29 8.51 6.68 -6.11
CA SER A 29 8.19 7.99 -6.70
C SER A 29 8.10 9.08 -5.64
N ASP A 30 8.29 10.33 -6.07
CA ASP A 30 8.14 11.52 -5.22
C ASP A 30 6.66 11.93 -5.10
N ASP A 31 5.86 11.66 -6.13
CA ASP A 31 4.43 11.92 -6.15
C ASP A 31 3.65 10.74 -5.56
N ILE A 32 3.07 10.94 -4.37
CA ILE A 32 2.33 9.91 -3.66
C ILE A 32 0.90 10.39 -3.40
N VAL A 33 -0.06 9.56 -3.78
CA VAL A 33 -1.49 9.74 -3.47
C VAL A 33 -1.93 8.62 -2.53
N TRP A 34 -2.45 8.96 -1.38
CA TRP A 34 -2.87 7.98 -0.38
C TRP A 34 -4.38 8.05 -0.13
N ILE A 35 -5.08 7.01 -0.54
CA ILE A 35 -6.50 6.80 -0.22
C ILE A 35 -6.54 5.96 1.06
N CYS A 36 -6.73 6.63 2.19
CA CYS A 36 -6.52 6.02 3.50
C CYS A 36 -7.82 5.59 4.18
N GLY A 37 -7.82 4.37 4.73
CA GLY A 37 -8.80 3.88 5.69
C GLY A 37 -8.49 4.32 7.12
N GLU A 38 -7.25 4.71 7.38
CA GLU A 38 -6.78 5.19 8.66
C GLU A 38 -7.36 6.57 9.00
N ASN A 39 -7.29 6.92 10.29
CA ASN A 39 -7.61 8.28 10.71
C ASN A 39 -6.66 9.27 9.98
N PRO A 40 -7.20 10.33 9.33
CA PRO A 40 -6.38 11.30 8.59
C PRO A 40 -5.29 11.99 9.43
N LEU A 41 -5.49 12.14 10.74
CA LEU A 41 -4.46 12.68 11.62
C LEU A 41 -3.27 11.72 11.75
N LEU A 42 -3.51 10.41 11.80
CA LEU A 42 -2.45 9.40 11.79
C LEU A 42 -1.70 9.40 10.47
N ALA A 43 -2.42 9.41 9.34
CA ALA A 43 -1.83 9.48 8.02
C ALA A 43 -0.93 10.71 7.86
N ASN A 44 -1.38 11.89 8.31
CA ASN A 44 -0.59 13.11 8.32
C ASN A 44 0.67 13.01 9.22
N ARG A 45 0.58 12.34 10.37
CA ARG A 45 1.75 12.13 11.25
C ARG A 45 2.79 11.24 10.57
N ILE A 46 2.36 10.18 9.90
CA ILE A 46 3.26 9.30 9.13
C ILE A 46 3.91 10.08 7.99
N SER A 47 3.14 10.81 7.18
CA SER A 47 3.66 11.63 6.08
C SER A 47 4.74 12.62 6.56
N LYS A 48 4.46 13.35 7.65
CA LYS A 48 5.41 14.29 8.26
C LYS A 48 6.67 13.60 8.81
N ALA A 49 6.54 12.41 9.38
CA ALA A 49 7.68 11.67 9.91
C ALA A 49 8.65 11.22 8.81
N TYR A 50 8.15 10.99 7.60
CA TYR A 50 8.97 10.69 6.42
C TYR A 50 9.45 11.96 5.67
N ASP A 51 9.07 13.16 6.14
CA ASP A 51 9.33 14.44 5.44
C ASP A 51 8.83 14.43 3.99
N LEU A 52 7.61 13.93 3.80
CA LEU A 52 6.99 13.78 2.48
C LEU A 52 5.75 14.66 2.35
N ASN A 53 5.53 15.17 1.14
CA ASN A 53 4.30 15.84 0.77
C ASN A 53 3.37 14.86 0.05
N ILE A 54 2.53 14.15 0.82
CA ILE A 54 1.60 13.15 0.30
C ILE A 54 0.21 13.76 0.19
N GLU A 55 -0.46 13.55 -0.95
CA GLU A 55 -1.88 13.88 -1.10
C GLU A 55 -2.71 12.80 -0.39
N ILE A 56 -3.29 13.14 0.77
CA ILE A 56 -4.02 12.20 1.63
C ILE A 56 -5.52 12.44 1.53
N PHE A 57 -6.26 11.40 1.17
CA PHE A 57 -7.72 11.39 1.08
C PHE A 57 -8.29 10.30 1.99
N GLY A 58 -8.97 10.69 3.04
CA GLY A 58 -9.68 9.78 3.92
C GLY A 58 -11.16 9.64 3.55
N ASN A 59 -11.88 8.84 4.31
CA ASN A 59 -13.31 8.53 4.12
C ASN A 59 -14.27 9.74 4.16
N ARG A 60 -13.78 10.94 4.54
CA ARG A 60 -14.54 12.20 4.48
C ARG A 60 -14.34 12.95 3.17
N SER A 61 -13.39 12.53 2.34
CA SER A 61 -13.05 13.21 1.08
C SER A 61 -13.93 12.76 -0.08
N PHE A 62 -14.66 11.65 0.07
CA PHE A 62 -15.53 11.03 -0.94
C PHE A 62 -16.61 10.18 -0.27
N ASN A 63 -17.64 9.85 -1.02
CA ASN A 63 -18.66 8.92 -0.57
C ASN A 63 -18.18 7.47 -0.73
N LEU A 64 -17.90 6.81 0.39
CA LEU A 64 -17.42 5.41 0.41
C LEU A 64 -18.40 4.43 -0.28
N ALA A 65 -19.70 4.74 -0.26
CA ALA A 65 -20.71 3.93 -0.95
C ALA A 65 -20.69 4.07 -2.49
N ASN A 66 -19.84 4.95 -3.03
CA ASN A 66 -19.74 5.20 -4.46
C ASN A 66 -18.31 4.97 -5.00
N LEU A 67 -18.01 3.75 -5.47
CA LEU A 67 -16.71 3.42 -6.04
C LEU A 67 -16.31 4.31 -7.23
N ASN A 68 -17.29 4.89 -7.94
CA ASN A 68 -16.99 5.81 -9.03
C ASN A 68 -16.41 7.13 -8.52
N GLU A 69 -16.86 7.64 -7.37
CA GLU A 69 -16.25 8.83 -6.76
C GLU A 69 -14.81 8.59 -6.37
N VAL A 70 -14.50 7.43 -5.75
CA VAL A 70 -13.12 7.03 -5.43
C VAL A 70 -12.26 7.01 -6.69
N ASN A 71 -12.78 6.39 -7.75
CA ASN A 71 -12.09 6.28 -9.02
C ASN A 71 -11.85 7.66 -9.69
N ILE A 72 -12.85 8.55 -9.69
CA ILE A 72 -12.74 9.91 -10.23
C ILE A 72 -11.72 10.73 -9.42
N LEU A 73 -11.76 10.62 -8.09
CA LEU A 73 -10.81 11.31 -7.22
C LEU A 73 -9.38 10.92 -7.55
N ILE A 74 -9.09 9.61 -7.59
CA ILE A 74 -7.76 9.12 -7.90
C ILE A 74 -7.33 9.58 -9.31
N THR A 75 -8.21 9.42 -10.31
CA THR A 75 -7.93 9.83 -11.68
C THR A 75 -7.51 11.30 -11.76
N LYS A 76 -8.25 12.20 -11.11
CA LYS A 76 -7.93 13.64 -11.08
C LYS A 76 -6.56 13.93 -10.43
N CYS A 77 -6.20 13.16 -9.40
CA CYS A 77 -4.92 13.35 -8.71
C CYS A 77 -3.73 12.90 -9.55
N ILE A 78 -3.90 11.89 -10.41
CA ILE A 78 -2.81 11.30 -11.19
C ILE A 78 -2.68 11.86 -12.62
N GLU A 79 -3.74 12.45 -13.20
CA GLU A 79 -3.77 12.92 -14.60
C GLU A 79 -2.63 13.87 -15.00
N LYS A 80 -2.02 14.56 -14.04
CA LYS A 80 -0.95 15.55 -14.29
C LYS A 80 0.41 15.09 -13.79
N LYS A 81 0.55 13.81 -13.44
CA LYS A 81 1.76 13.26 -12.85
C LYS A 81 2.42 12.29 -13.82
N ASP A 82 3.72 12.50 -14.05
CA ASP A 82 4.49 11.64 -14.96
C ASP A 82 4.82 10.29 -14.30
N ARG A 83 5.17 10.32 -13.01
CA ARG A 83 5.48 9.12 -12.22
C ARG A 83 4.90 9.27 -10.82
N TYR A 84 4.03 8.36 -10.45
CA TYR A 84 3.32 8.45 -9.18
C TYR A 84 3.11 7.09 -8.53
N THR A 85 2.91 7.09 -7.22
CA THR A 85 2.46 5.91 -6.46
C THR A 85 1.12 6.19 -5.80
N VAL A 86 0.18 5.28 -5.97
CA VAL A 86 -1.09 5.30 -5.24
C VAL A 86 -1.02 4.27 -4.11
N ILE A 87 -1.28 4.70 -2.88
CA ILE A 87 -1.45 3.82 -1.73
C ILE A 87 -2.95 3.64 -1.48
N LEU A 88 -3.42 2.39 -1.48
CA LEU A 88 -4.79 2.01 -1.15
C LEU A 88 -4.81 1.24 0.18
N SER A 89 -4.95 1.92 1.29
CA SER A 89 -5.16 1.29 2.61
C SER A 89 -6.63 1.26 3.02
N ILE A 90 -7.52 1.74 2.15
CA ILE A 90 -8.98 1.73 2.33
C ILE A 90 -9.65 0.42 1.88
N LEU A 91 -8.89 -0.57 1.43
CA LEU A 91 -9.43 -1.82 0.87
C LEU A 91 -10.36 -2.56 1.82
N PRO A 92 -10.08 -2.69 3.14
CA PRO A 92 -10.99 -3.34 4.06
C PRO A 92 -12.36 -2.66 4.14
N GLU A 93 -12.40 -1.34 4.18
CA GLU A 93 -13.63 -0.54 4.22
C GLU A 93 -14.42 -0.67 2.92
N LEU A 94 -13.74 -0.70 1.78
CA LEU A 94 -14.38 -0.91 0.48
C LEU A 94 -15.03 -2.30 0.40
N ILE A 95 -14.36 -3.35 0.87
CA ILE A 95 -14.91 -4.71 0.89
C ILE A 95 -16.12 -4.79 1.84
N LEU A 96 -16.05 -4.11 2.99
CA LEU A 96 -17.15 -4.06 3.94
C LEU A 96 -18.41 -3.43 3.34
N VAL A 97 -18.27 -2.37 2.56
CA VAL A 97 -19.40 -1.60 1.99
C VAL A 97 -19.91 -2.21 0.68
N HIS A 98 -19.01 -2.73 -0.17
CA HIS A 98 -19.35 -3.12 -1.55
C HIS A 98 -19.32 -4.62 -1.82
N ASN A 99 -18.90 -5.45 -0.87
CA ASN A 99 -18.48 -6.84 -1.04
C ASN A 99 -17.21 -7.02 -1.90
N LEU A 100 -16.64 -8.23 -1.84
CA LEU A 100 -15.40 -8.60 -2.51
C LEU A 100 -15.48 -8.43 -4.03
N ASP A 101 -16.56 -8.92 -4.67
CA ASP A 101 -16.65 -8.97 -6.14
C ASP A 101 -16.58 -7.57 -6.77
N ARG A 102 -17.25 -6.60 -6.19
CA ARG A 102 -17.22 -5.21 -6.67
C ARG A 102 -15.86 -4.56 -6.48
N VAL A 103 -15.22 -4.79 -5.34
CA VAL A 103 -13.87 -4.26 -5.06
C VAL A 103 -12.84 -4.92 -5.97
N TYR A 104 -12.96 -6.22 -6.23
CA TYR A 104 -12.10 -6.94 -7.16
C TYR A 104 -12.20 -6.34 -8.58
N LEU A 105 -13.41 -6.12 -9.10
CA LEU A 105 -13.63 -5.49 -10.41
C LEU A 105 -13.14 -4.04 -10.44
N PHE A 106 -13.33 -3.28 -9.36
CA PHE A 106 -12.78 -1.94 -9.22
C PHE A 106 -11.26 -1.95 -9.35
N LEU A 107 -10.56 -2.83 -8.63
CA LEU A 107 -9.10 -2.97 -8.69
C LEU A 107 -8.63 -3.39 -10.09
N LEU A 108 -9.27 -4.35 -10.74
CA LEU A 108 -8.94 -4.74 -12.12
C LEU A 108 -9.01 -3.56 -13.09
N ASN A 109 -10.05 -2.75 -12.98
CA ASN A 109 -10.20 -1.55 -13.81
C ASN A 109 -9.18 -0.47 -13.43
N PHE A 110 -8.83 -0.37 -12.15
CA PHE A 110 -7.85 0.56 -11.67
C PHE A 110 -6.44 0.21 -12.15
N PHE A 111 -6.05 -1.07 -12.11
CA PHE A 111 -4.78 -1.55 -12.66
C PHE A 111 -4.60 -1.18 -14.13
N LYS A 112 -5.66 -1.26 -14.94
CA LYS A 112 -5.62 -0.85 -16.35
C LYS A 112 -5.35 0.64 -16.54
N LYS A 113 -5.80 1.48 -15.62
CA LYS A 113 -5.62 2.94 -15.70
C LYS A 113 -4.21 3.38 -15.33
N ILE A 114 -3.57 2.71 -14.37
CA ILE A 114 -2.22 3.06 -13.91
C ILE A 114 -1.12 2.43 -14.77
N GLU A 115 -1.47 1.79 -15.91
CA GLU A 115 -0.57 0.97 -16.74
C GLU A 115 0.69 1.70 -17.24
N ASN A 116 0.69 3.02 -17.41
CA ASN A 116 1.80 3.67 -18.10
C ASN A 116 2.90 4.23 -17.20
N ASP A 117 2.58 4.87 -16.06
CA ASP A 117 3.60 5.55 -15.25
C ASP A 117 3.32 5.48 -13.74
N GLY A 118 2.28 4.75 -13.34
CA GLY A 118 1.86 4.61 -11.96
C GLY A 118 2.32 3.33 -11.29
N PHE A 119 2.40 3.38 -9.98
CA PHE A 119 2.65 2.26 -9.11
C PHE A 119 1.54 2.12 -8.08
N LEU A 120 1.19 0.91 -7.69
CA LEU A 120 0.14 0.66 -6.71
C LEU A 120 0.69 -0.09 -5.49
N VAL A 121 0.40 0.45 -4.32
CA VAL A 121 0.64 -0.22 -3.03
C VAL A 121 -0.70 -0.45 -2.35
N GLY A 122 -1.14 -1.70 -2.27
CA GLY A 122 -2.32 -2.10 -1.49
C GLY A 122 -1.92 -2.43 -0.07
N LEU A 123 -2.75 -2.06 0.89
CA LEU A 123 -2.57 -2.42 2.30
C LEU A 123 -3.87 -2.94 2.88
N MET A 124 -3.80 -4.08 3.55
CA MET A 124 -4.88 -4.60 4.39
C MET A 124 -4.33 -4.99 5.77
N ILE A 125 -5.16 -4.81 6.78
CA ILE A 125 -4.88 -5.30 8.12
C ILE A 125 -5.34 -6.75 8.21
N LYS A 126 -4.44 -7.63 8.63
CA LYS A 126 -4.70 -9.05 8.76
C LYS A 126 -5.88 -9.30 9.70
N HIS A 127 -6.77 -10.18 9.29
CA HIS A 127 -8.02 -10.49 10.01
C HIS A 127 -9.05 -9.34 10.10
N ALA A 128 -8.87 -8.24 9.38
CA ALA A 128 -9.92 -7.23 9.19
C ALA A 128 -11.03 -7.76 8.29
N GLN A 129 -10.69 -8.71 7.41
CA GLN A 129 -11.60 -9.44 6.53
C GLN A 129 -11.42 -10.96 6.74
N ASN A 130 -12.22 -11.79 6.06
CA ASN A 130 -11.95 -13.21 6.07
C ASN A 130 -10.71 -13.56 5.21
N ILE A 131 -10.07 -14.68 5.53
CA ILE A 131 -8.82 -15.12 4.87
C ILE A 131 -9.01 -15.28 3.36
N ARG A 132 -10.17 -15.69 2.92
CA ARG A 132 -10.48 -15.85 1.49
C ARG A 132 -10.37 -14.52 0.76
N ASP A 133 -10.89 -13.45 1.32
CA ASP A 133 -10.89 -12.12 0.71
C ASP A 133 -9.47 -11.56 0.64
N GLU A 134 -8.68 -11.76 1.70
CA GLU A 134 -7.26 -11.40 1.75
C GLU A 134 -6.49 -12.09 0.61
N ILE A 135 -6.67 -13.41 0.42
CA ILE A 135 -6.01 -14.18 -0.63
C ILE A 135 -6.44 -13.73 -2.03
N ILE A 136 -7.73 -13.50 -2.27
CA ILE A 136 -8.23 -13.11 -3.59
C ILE A 136 -7.70 -11.74 -3.98
N ILE A 137 -7.71 -10.77 -3.08
CA ILE A 137 -7.19 -9.42 -3.34
C ILE A 137 -5.68 -9.44 -3.54
N SER A 138 -4.92 -10.15 -2.70
CA SER A 138 -3.45 -10.20 -2.80
C SER A 138 -2.98 -10.72 -4.17
N ARG A 139 -3.72 -11.66 -4.77
CA ARG A 139 -3.40 -12.24 -6.09
C ARG A 139 -3.49 -11.28 -7.27
N LEU A 140 -4.07 -10.10 -7.09
CA LEU A 140 -4.09 -9.05 -8.11
C LEU A 140 -2.76 -8.30 -8.21
N PHE A 141 -1.92 -8.38 -7.18
CA PHE A 141 -0.65 -7.66 -7.09
C PHE A 141 0.51 -8.55 -7.54
N SER A 142 1.58 -7.91 -8.04
CA SER A 142 2.77 -8.65 -8.50
C SER A 142 3.58 -9.23 -7.36
N ASP A 143 3.64 -8.51 -6.23
CA ASP A 143 4.43 -8.89 -5.07
C ASP A 143 3.61 -8.76 -3.79
N VAL A 144 3.72 -9.76 -2.93
CA VAL A 144 2.99 -9.82 -1.66
C VAL A 144 3.96 -9.85 -0.49
N PHE A 145 3.71 -8.99 0.47
CA PHE A 145 4.48 -8.84 1.70
C PHE A 145 3.61 -9.04 2.93
N TYR A 146 4.09 -9.83 3.86
CA TYR A 146 3.46 -10.03 5.17
C TYR A 146 4.29 -9.33 6.23
N LEU A 147 3.70 -8.34 6.90
CA LEU A 147 4.34 -7.67 8.03
C LEU A 147 3.78 -8.24 9.33
N LYS A 148 4.63 -8.85 10.13
CA LYS A 148 4.28 -9.46 11.42
C LYS A 148 5.00 -8.76 12.56
N SER A 149 4.26 -8.40 13.60
CA SER A 149 4.84 -7.91 14.85
C SER A 149 5.58 -9.05 15.58
N GLU A 150 6.74 -8.74 16.14
CA GLU A 150 7.45 -9.62 17.08
C GLU A 150 7.18 -9.15 18.51
N LEU A 151 6.87 -10.10 19.40
CA LEU A 151 6.60 -9.85 20.81
C LEU A 151 7.94 -9.64 21.57
N ASN A 152 8.57 -8.48 21.35
CA ASN A 152 9.79 -8.08 22.03
C ASN A 152 9.55 -6.76 22.78
N SER A 153 10.49 -6.37 23.64
CA SER A 153 10.45 -5.10 24.39
C SER A 153 10.53 -3.85 23.50
N GLU A 154 11.01 -3.99 22.27
CA GLU A 154 11.04 -2.96 21.24
C GLU A 154 10.05 -3.30 20.11
N PRO A 155 9.48 -2.31 19.40
CA PRO A 155 8.57 -2.54 18.28
C PRO A 155 9.33 -3.06 17.04
N GLU A 156 9.66 -4.35 17.07
CA GLU A 156 10.29 -5.08 15.97
C GLU A 156 9.25 -5.80 15.13
N PHE A 157 9.51 -5.87 13.84
CA PHE A 157 8.63 -6.50 12.85
C PHE A 157 9.43 -7.43 11.97
N ARG A 158 8.77 -8.48 11.51
CA ARG A 158 9.28 -9.37 10.49
C ARG A 158 8.52 -9.14 9.21
N LEU A 159 9.23 -8.73 8.16
CA LEU A 159 8.70 -8.65 6.81
C LEU A 159 9.01 -9.96 6.08
N ILE A 160 7.97 -10.60 5.57
CA ILE A 160 8.07 -11.82 4.77
C ILE A 160 7.63 -11.49 3.36
N SER A 161 8.50 -11.70 2.37
CA SER A 161 8.17 -11.57 0.95
C SER A 161 7.81 -12.94 0.36
N GLU A 162 6.80 -13.02 -0.51
CA GLU A 162 6.48 -14.25 -1.25
C GLU A 162 7.55 -14.57 -2.30
N ALA A 163 8.16 -13.55 -2.91
CA ALA A 163 9.30 -13.70 -3.80
C ALA A 163 10.62 -13.44 -3.07
N PRO A 164 11.72 -14.12 -3.43
CA PRO A 164 13.00 -13.86 -2.79
C PRO A 164 13.57 -12.50 -3.19
N ILE A 165 14.13 -11.79 -2.22
CA ILE A 165 14.90 -10.57 -2.42
C ILE A 165 16.35 -10.87 -2.02
N ASN A 166 17.29 -10.88 -2.96
CA ASN A 166 18.66 -11.33 -2.75
C ASN A 166 18.73 -12.71 -2.03
N ASP A 167 17.99 -13.68 -2.55
CA ASP A 167 17.89 -15.05 -2.02
C ASP A 167 17.32 -15.15 -0.59
N ARG A 168 16.70 -14.10 -0.08
CA ARG A 168 16.06 -14.07 1.24
C ARG A 168 14.58 -13.76 1.14
N TYR A 169 13.80 -14.36 2.03
CA TYR A 169 12.35 -14.16 2.14
C TYR A 169 11.95 -13.38 3.39
N VAL A 170 12.84 -13.25 4.37
CA VAL A 170 12.53 -12.69 5.69
C VAL A 170 13.51 -11.60 6.06
N PHE A 171 12.96 -10.44 6.45
CA PHE A 171 13.69 -9.25 6.84
C PHE A 171 13.21 -8.75 8.19
N LYS A 172 14.14 -8.33 9.05
CA LYS A 172 13.81 -7.67 10.30
C LYS A 172 13.71 -6.16 10.09
N LEU A 173 12.62 -5.57 10.57
CA LEU A 173 12.35 -4.15 10.49
C LEU A 173 12.12 -3.58 11.89
N LYS A 174 12.46 -2.31 12.09
CA LYS A 174 12.19 -1.57 13.32
C LYS A 174 11.33 -0.35 13.02
N LEU A 175 10.36 -0.11 13.89
CA LEU A 175 9.54 1.09 13.85
C LEU A 175 10.08 2.11 14.84
N ASN A 176 10.56 3.25 14.34
CA ASN A 176 11.04 4.37 15.11
C ASN A 176 10.04 5.52 15.02
N GLY A 177 9.22 5.72 16.04
CA GLY A 177 8.09 6.64 15.97
C GLY A 177 7.07 6.20 14.92
N TYR A 178 7.00 6.93 13.81
CA TYR A 178 6.14 6.61 12.66
C TYR A 178 6.92 6.16 11.41
N VAL A 179 8.23 5.97 11.51
CA VAL A 179 9.09 5.57 10.38
C VAL A 179 9.56 4.13 10.57
N ILE A 180 9.29 3.29 9.60
CA ILE A 180 9.82 1.93 9.56
C ILE A 180 11.12 1.89 8.76
N GLY A 181 12.19 1.40 9.39
CA GLY A 181 13.49 1.27 8.76
C GLY A 181 13.53 0.07 7.82
N MET A 182 13.80 0.31 6.54
CA MET A 182 14.02 -0.75 5.55
C MET A 182 15.51 -0.94 5.32
N GLY A 183 15.98 -2.22 5.27
CA GLY A 183 17.35 -2.54 4.93
C GLY A 183 17.67 -2.24 3.45
N GLU A 184 18.97 -2.15 3.14
CA GLU A 184 19.46 -1.83 1.79
C GLU A 184 18.95 -2.80 0.72
N ASP A 185 18.82 -4.09 1.03
CA ASP A 185 18.31 -5.11 0.12
C ASP A 185 16.89 -4.79 -0.36
N ILE A 186 16.01 -4.39 0.57
CA ILE A 186 14.63 -4.04 0.25
C ILE A 186 14.61 -2.76 -0.61
N VAL A 187 15.36 -1.74 -0.21
CA VAL A 187 15.43 -0.47 -0.94
C VAL A 187 15.94 -0.67 -2.37
N LYS A 188 16.97 -1.50 -2.54
CA LYS A 188 17.51 -1.84 -3.87
C LYS A 188 16.46 -2.55 -4.72
N TYR A 189 15.80 -3.56 -4.17
CA TYR A 189 14.72 -4.28 -4.84
C TYR A 189 13.60 -3.36 -5.31
N LEU A 190 13.10 -2.46 -4.43
CA LEU A 190 12.05 -1.51 -4.78
C LEU A 190 12.44 -0.59 -5.96
N LYS A 191 13.70 -0.14 -5.98
CA LYS A 191 14.24 0.67 -7.08
C LYS A 191 14.34 -0.11 -8.38
N GLU A 192 14.83 -1.33 -8.35
CA GLU A 192 14.95 -2.20 -9.52
C GLU A 192 13.58 -2.50 -10.14
N VAL A 193 12.63 -2.91 -9.31
CA VAL A 193 11.25 -3.23 -9.75
C VAL A 193 10.54 -1.98 -10.29
N SER A 194 10.82 -0.81 -9.73
CA SER A 194 10.20 0.45 -10.19
C SER A 194 10.76 0.99 -11.51
N GLN A 195 11.86 0.44 -12.00
CA GLN A 195 12.51 0.82 -13.27
C GLN A 195 12.25 -0.19 -14.40
N ALA A 196 11.72 -1.36 -14.05
CA ALA A 196 11.37 -2.40 -15.01
C ALA A 196 10.04 -2.12 -15.71
#